data_356140eb560c22bc4eae3c9a93e0f54f
#
_entry.id   356140eb560c22bc4eae3c9a93e0f54f
#
_cell.length_a   1.000
_cell.length_b   1.000
_cell.length_c   1.000
_cell.angle_alpha   90.00
_cell.angle_beta   90.00
_cell.angle_gamma   90.00
#
_symmetry.space_group_name_H-M   'P 1'
#
loop_
_entity.id
_entity.type
_entity.pdbx_description
1 polymer ?
#
loop_
_entity_poly.entity_id
_entity_poly.type
_entity_poly.pdbx_seq_one_letter_code
_entity_poly.pdbx_strand_id
1 'polypeptide(L)'
;MFQWKENFQWIFSDLGSSDKVGVNESGIGIFKRQPYKGLAKEILQNVTDAKNPELPDEVPVRAKFELIYVDLEDIPGHERLREVIHKCSEYYSDGDDGEKLRSIRDAADKYFSGDTKVPVLKISDYNTTGLRGVKEETGSNWTGLVRERSATNKSNASSGAFGVGKFAPYNFTSVRTVLYSTKTINDEYAFQGKAILTTFKEDGKNKQNIGLFADKDSENFDAVFDVNDIAPVFRRTETGTDIFVLGFVKEDEDTWVEQSAISVIEYFFYSIYRGKLEVEIRDEEKRVEITQ
;
A
#
# COMPACT_ATOMS: atom_id res chain seq x y z
N MET A 1 -14.39 -19.17 3.59
CA MET A 1 -12.99 -18.93 3.95
C MET A 1 -12.15 -19.08 2.68
N PHE A 2 -11.42 -18.05 2.28
CA PHE A 2 -10.53 -18.13 1.11
C PHE A 2 -9.21 -18.80 1.53
N GLN A 3 -8.68 -19.64 0.68
CA GLN A 3 -7.41 -20.30 0.92
C GLN A 3 -6.38 -19.85 -0.12
N TRP A 4 -5.35 -19.15 0.34
CA TRP A 4 -4.22 -18.77 -0.48
C TRP A 4 -3.45 -20.03 -0.94
N LYS A 5 -3.00 -20.06 -2.19
CA LYS A 5 -2.15 -21.15 -2.67
C LYS A 5 -0.82 -21.18 -1.93
N GLU A 6 -0.30 -22.38 -1.65
CA GLU A 6 0.93 -22.57 -0.86
C GLU A 6 2.22 -22.01 -1.49
N ASN A 7 2.21 -21.76 -2.79
CA ASN A 7 3.34 -21.13 -3.47
C ASN A 7 3.39 -19.61 -3.23
N PHE A 8 2.30 -18.96 -2.84
CA PHE A 8 2.29 -17.54 -2.49
C PHE A 8 2.58 -17.33 -1.00
N GLN A 9 3.67 -16.64 -0.71
CA GLN A 9 4.07 -16.36 0.67
C GLN A 9 4.89 -15.07 0.79
N TRP A 10 5.10 -14.62 2.02
CA TRP A 10 6.00 -13.51 2.30
C TRP A 10 7.46 -13.94 2.17
N ILE A 11 8.17 -13.31 1.24
CA ILE A 11 9.57 -13.60 0.91
C ILE A 11 10.42 -12.40 1.28
N PHE A 12 11.46 -12.68 2.08
CA PHE A 12 12.50 -11.72 2.46
C PHE A 12 13.85 -12.29 2.00
N SER A 13 14.45 -11.64 1.01
CA SER A 13 15.72 -12.08 0.42
C SER A 13 16.87 -12.00 1.43
N ASP A 14 17.91 -12.81 1.23
CA ASP A 14 19.14 -12.68 1.99
C ASP A 14 19.76 -11.28 1.77
N LEU A 15 20.23 -10.65 2.84
CA LEU A 15 20.80 -9.30 2.77
C LEU A 15 22.14 -9.29 2.01
N GLY A 16 22.88 -10.39 2.07
CA GLY A 16 24.23 -10.47 1.50
C GLY A 16 25.19 -9.49 2.16
N SER A 17 25.90 -8.72 1.33
CA SER A 17 26.85 -7.68 1.76
C SER A 17 26.23 -6.28 1.86
N SER A 18 24.91 -6.14 1.70
CA SER A 18 24.23 -4.84 1.77
C SER A 18 24.16 -4.31 3.21
N ASP A 19 23.93 -3.00 3.33
CA ASP A 19 23.80 -2.34 4.63
C ASP A 19 22.55 -2.80 5.38
N LYS A 20 22.67 -2.91 6.70
CA LYS A 20 21.54 -3.19 7.58
C LYS A 20 20.64 -1.97 7.68
N VAL A 21 19.33 -2.22 7.70
CA VAL A 21 18.30 -1.17 7.76
C VAL A 21 17.53 -1.28 9.07
N GLY A 22 17.53 -0.20 9.86
CA GLY A 22 16.74 -0.05 11.08
C GLY A 22 15.29 0.36 10.78
N VAL A 23 14.54 0.71 11.84
CA VAL A 23 13.11 1.02 11.74
C VAL A 23 12.80 2.37 11.07
N ASN A 24 13.79 3.26 10.97
CA ASN A 24 13.64 4.61 10.45
C ASN A 24 13.88 4.63 8.92
N GLU A 25 12.91 4.17 8.13
CA GLU A 25 12.94 4.33 6.66
C GLU A 25 12.72 5.80 6.31
N SER A 26 13.70 6.40 5.64
CA SER A 26 13.70 7.84 5.31
C SER A 26 12.51 8.25 4.44
N GLY A 27 12.08 7.40 3.50
CA GLY A 27 10.92 7.64 2.65
C GLY A 27 9.62 7.79 3.45
N ILE A 28 9.42 6.96 4.48
CA ILE A 28 8.27 7.06 5.38
C ILE A 28 8.37 8.34 6.24
N GLY A 29 9.58 8.67 6.72
CA GLY A 29 9.82 9.82 7.58
C GLY A 29 9.43 11.18 6.97
N ILE A 30 9.48 11.31 5.64
CA ILE A 30 9.15 12.55 4.93
C ILE A 30 7.71 13.01 5.21
N PHE A 31 6.77 12.09 5.35
CA PHE A 31 5.33 12.39 5.48
C PHE A 31 4.86 12.51 6.93
N LYS A 32 5.69 12.23 7.94
CA LYS A 32 5.29 12.20 9.35
C LYS A 32 4.65 13.48 9.89
N ARG A 33 5.07 14.65 9.40
CA ARG A 33 4.58 15.93 9.92
C ARG A 33 3.18 16.30 9.45
N GLN A 34 2.78 15.83 8.28
CA GLN A 34 1.49 16.11 7.65
C GLN A 34 1.02 14.88 6.85
N PRO A 35 0.72 13.77 7.54
CA PRO A 35 0.50 12.49 6.85
C PRO A 35 -0.73 12.52 5.95
N TYR A 36 -1.86 13.11 6.39
CA TYR A 36 -3.06 13.21 5.55
C TYR A 36 -2.81 14.04 4.28
N LYS A 37 -2.08 15.15 4.39
CA LYS A 37 -1.70 15.97 3.23
C LYS A 37 -0.78 15.22 2.28
N GLY A 38 0.20 14.51 2.84
CA GLY A 38 1.10 13.66 2.06
C GLY A 38 0.34 12.56 1.32
N LEU A 39 -0.55 11.84 2.01
CA LEU A 39 -1.36 10.79 1.43
C LEU A 39 -2.26 11.31 0.31
N ALA A 40 -3.07 12.34 0.60
CA ALA A 40 -3.98 12.93 -0.39
C ALA A 40 -3.23 13.41 -1.63
N LYS A 41 -2.12 14.15 -1.45
CA LYS A 41 -1.33 14.70 -2.56
C LYS A 41 -0.78 13.58 -3.46
N GLU A 42 -0.09 12.61 -2.88
CA GLU A 42 0.61 11.58 -3.65
C GLU A 42 -0.37 10.60 -4.33
N ILE A 43 -1.43 10.19 -3.62
CA ILE A 43 -2.44 9.30 -4.19
C ILE A 43 -3.20 9.99 -5.31
N LEU A 44 -3.76 11.16 -5.05
CA LEU A 44 -4.62 11.82 -6.05
C LEU A 44 -3.83 12.35 -7.26
N GLN A 45 -2.55 12.69 -7.07
CA GLN A 45 -1.68 12.99 -8.20
C GLN A 45 -1.50 11.76 -9.10
N ASN A 46 -1.25 10.57 -8.51
CA ASN A 46 -1.13 9.33 -9.27
C ASN A 46 -2.45 8.96 -9.97
N VAL A 47 -3.59 9.15 -9.30
CA VAL A 47 -4.93 8.91 -9.86
C VAL A 47 -5.20 9.83 -11.06
N THR A 48 -4.90 11.12 -10.95
CA THR A 48 -5.11 12.08 -12.03
C THR A 48 -4.19 11.83 -13.22
N ASP A 49 -2.94 11.46 -12.96
CA ASP A 49 -1.95 11.12 -13.99
C ASP A 49 -2.29 9.80 -14.73
N ALA A 50 -3.06 8.90 -14.08
CA ALA A 50 -3.46 7.61 -14.63
C ALA A 50 -4.81 7.61 -15.35
N LYS A 51 -5.42 8.79 -15.62
CA LYS A 51 -6.71 8.88 -16.31
C LYS A 51 -6.73 7.99 -17.56
N ASN A 52 -7.80 7.22 -17.73
CA ASN A 52 -7.98 6.39 -18.92
C ASN A 52 -8.20 7.30 -20.16
N PRO A 53 -7.28 7.29 -21.15
CA PRO A 53 -7.38 8.14 -22.34
C PRO A 53 -8.51 7.73 -23.30
N GLU A 54 -9.11 6.55 -23.13
CA GLU A 54 -10.25 6.10 -23.93
C GLU A 54 -11.58 6.72 -23.45
N LEU A 55 -11.60 7.30 -22.26
CA LEU A 55 -12.78 7.97 -21.72
C LEU A 55 -12.83 9.44 -22.16
N PRO A 56 -14.04 9.99 -22.39
CA PRO A 56 -14.21 11.41 -22.68
C PRO A 56 -13.57 12.31 -21.63
N ASP A 57 -13.14 13.49 -22.06
CA ASP A 57 -12.47 14.45 -21.16
C ASP A 57 -13.36 14.91 -20.00
N GLU A 58 -14.67 14.92 -20.19
CA GLU A 58 -15.69 15.31 -19.20
C GLU A 58 -15.85 14.27 -18.09
N VAL A 59 -15.47 13.02 -18.33
CA VAL A 59 -15.53 11.96 -17.30
C VAL A 59 -14.42 12.17 -16.30
N PRO A 60 -14.73 12.46 -15.01
CA PRO A 60 -13.72 12.63 -13.99
C PRO A 60 -13.02 11.31 -13.66
N VAL A 61 -11.78 11.38 -13.21
CA VAL A 61 -11.22 10.30 -12.41
C VAL A 61 -11.87 10.34 -11.03
N ARG A 62 -12.02 9.17 -10.41
CA ARG A 62 -12.59 9.08 -9.06
C ARG A 62 -11.62 8.37 -8.13
N ALA A 63 -11.54 8.85 -6.90
CA ALA A 63 -10.81 8.19 -5.84
C ALA A 63 -11.72 7.96 -4.63
N LYS A 64 -11.55 6.81 -3.97
CA LYS A 64 -12.30 6.47 -2.77
C LYS A 64 -11.35 6.03 -1.67
N PHE A 65 -11.48 6.65 -0.50
CA PHE A 65 -10.78 6.29 0.73
C PHE A 65 -11.80 5.68 1.69
N GLU A 66 -11.63 4.45 2.06
CA GLU A 66 -12.63 3.70 2.82
C GLU A 66 -11.98 2.88 3.92
N LEU A 67 -12.42 3.07 5.17
CA LEU A 67 -12.09 2.15 6.24
C LEU A 67 -12.96 0.89 6.13
N ILE A 68 -12.31 -0.25 5.98
CA ILE A 68 -12.95 -1.56 5.98
C ILE A 68 -12.34 -2.46 7.06
N TYR A 69 -13.06 -3.49 7.44
CA TYR A 69 -12.58 -4.51 8.38
C TYR A 69 -12.53 -5.85 7.67
N VAL A 70 -11.34 -6.41 7.56
CA VAL A 70 -11.05 -7.66 6.84
C VAL A 70 -10.86 -8.80 7.82
N ASP A 71 -11.47 -9.94 7.55
CA ASP A 71 -11.26 -11.14 8.35
C ASP A 71 -9.80 -11.59 8.25
N LEU A 72 -9.21 -11.97 9.38
CA LEU A 72 -7.78 -12.30 9.45
C LEU A 72 -7.38 -13.38 8.44
N GLU A 73 -8.23 -14.35 8.22
CA GLU A 73 -7.99 -15.46 7.31
C GLU A 73 -7.87 -15.07 5.84
N ASP A 74 -8.45 -13.92 5.46
CA ASP A 74 -8.29 -13.35 4.13
C ASP A 74 -6.95 -12.58 3.97
N ILE A 75 -6.31 -12.20 5.08
CA ILE A 75 -5.01 -11.51 5.03
C ILE A 75 -3.91 -12.48 4.57
N PRO A 76 -3.22 -12.19 3.46
CA PRO A 76 -2.27 -13.10 2.86
C PRO A 76 -1.05 -13.35 3.78
N GLY A 77 -0.85 -14.61 4.18
CA GLY A 77 0.31 -15.05 4.94
C GLY A 77 0.51 -14.30 6.27
N HIS A 78 -0.57 -13.94 6.96
CA HIS A 78 -0.54 -13.16 8.20
C HIS A 78 0.32 -13.80 9.31
N GLU A 79 0.33 -15.14 9.41
CA GLU A 79 1.16 -15.85 10.41
C GLU A 79 2.65 -15.62 10.14
N ARG A 80 3.06 -15.76 8.88
CA ARG A 80 4.44 -15.52 8.47
C ARG A 80 4.85 -14.06 8.68
N LEU A 81 3.97 -13.13 8.36
CA LEU A 81 4.24 -11.69 8.57
C LEU A 81 4.41 -11.37 10.05
N ARG A 82 3.55 -11.93 10.92
CA ARG A 82 3.67 -11.81 12.37
C ARG A 82 5.01 -12.37 12.88
N GLU A 83 5.38 -13.58 12.46
CA GLU A 83 6.65 -14.21 12.82
C GLU A 83 7.85 -13.31 12.47
N VAL A 84 7.87 -12.75 11.26
CA VAL A 84 8.96 -11.87 10.82
C VAL A 84 9.00 -10.57 11.62
N ILE A 85 7.84 -9.99 11.94
CA ILE A 85 7.78 -8.80 12.80
C ILE A 85 8.37 -9.08 14.19
N HIS A 86 8.12 -10.25 14.76
CA HIS A 86 8.75 -10.69 16.02
C HIS A 86 10.28 -10.77 15.87
N LYS A 87 10.79 -11.42 14.83
CA LYS A 87 12.23 -11.51 14.54
C LYS A 87 12.89 -10.13 14.39
N CYS A 88 12.20 -9.18 13.76
CA CYS A 88 12.66 -7.79 13.67
C CYS A 88 12.78 -7.14 15.05
N SER A 89 11.77 -7.32 15.90
CA SER A 89 11.75 -6.76 17.27
C SER A 89 12.82 -7.37 18.17
N GLU A 90 13.11 -8.66 18.00
CA GLU A 90 14.20 -9.35 18.72
C GLU A 90 15.58 -8.89 18.26
N TYR A 91 15.74 -8.64 16.95
CA TYR A 91 17.03 -8.24 16.36
C TYR A 91 17.47 -6.83 16.79
N TYR A 92 16.51 -5.93 17.03
CA TYR A 92 16.74 -4.56 17.51
C TYR A 92 15.98 -4.34 18.84
N SER A 93 16.39 -5.05 19.89
CA SER A 93 15.68 -5.04 21.18
C SER A 93 15.85 -3.76 21.99
N ASP A 94 16.94 -3.00 21.75
CA ASP A 94 17.36 -1.91 22.60
C ASP A 94 17.18 -0.52 21.95
N GLY A 95 17.08 0.51 22.79
CA GLY A 95 17.00 1.92 22.38
C GLY A 95 15.67 2.30 21.71
N ASP A 96 15.67 3.48 21.06
CA ASP A 96 14.48 4.06 20.40
C ASP A 96 13.93 3.16 19.28
N ASP A 97 14.79 2.46 18.57
CA ASP A 97 14.38 1.52 17.53
C ASP A 97 13.65 0.30 18.14
N GLY A 98 14.11 -0.17 19.30
CA GLY A 98 13.47 -1.25 20.04
C GLY A 98 12.05 -0.87 20.50
N GLU A 99 11.83 0.35 20.97
CA GLU A 99 10.50 0.82 21.38
C GLU A 99 9.50 0.85 20.20
N LYS A 100 9.94 1.42 19.06
CA LYS A 100 9.11 1.45 17.84
C LYS A 100 8.80 0.04 17.33
N LEU A 101 9.77 -0.86 17.36
CA LEU A 101 9.56 -2.25 16.93
C LEU A 101 8.66 -3.02 17.88
N ARG A 102 8.72 -2.77 19.19
CA ARG A 102 7.75 -3.32 20.15
C ARG A 102 6.33 -2.86 19.80
N SER A 103 6.12 -1.59 19.49
CA SER A 103 4.81 -1.09 19.06
C SER A 103 4.28 -1.78 17.79
N ILE A 104 5.16 -2.02 16.79
CA ILE A 104 4.79 -2.74 15.58
C ILE A 104 4.47 -4.22 15.89
N ARG A 105 5.24 -4.86 16.74
CA ARG A 105 5.01 -6.24 17.22
C ARG A 105 3.68 -6.35 17.96
N ASP A 106 3.42 -5.44 18.89
CA ASP A 106 2.19 -5.46 19.68
C ASP A 106 0.96 -5.24 18.79
N ALA A 107 1.07 -4.43 17.72
CA ALA A 107 0.05 -4.29 16.71
C ALA A 107 -0.14 -5.58 15.89
N ALA A 108 0.97 -6.25 15.52
CA ALA A 108 0.90 -7.54 14.83
C ALA A 108 0.25 -8.61 15.72
N ASP A 109 0.56 -8.65 17.01
CA ASP A 109 -0.07 -9.55 17.98
C ASP A 109 -1.55 -9.26 18.14
N LYS A 110 -1.94 -7.99 18.11
CA LYS A 110 -3.35 -7.58 18.18
C LYS A 110 -4.15 -7.99 16.95
N TYR A 111 -3.58 -7.80 15.74
CA TYR A 111 -4.33 -7.93 14.49
C TYR A 111 -4.10 -9.26 13.77
N PHE A 112 -2.98 -9.96 14.02
CA PHE A 112 -2.64 -11.20 13.33
C PHE A 112 -2.72 -12.42 14.26
N SER A 113 -3.64 -12.40 15.23
CA SER A 113 -3.92 -13.54 16.10
C SER A 113 -5.39 -13.59 16.49
N GLY A 114 -5.92 -14.78 16.73
CA GLY A 114 -7.31 -14.99 17.15
C GLY A 114 -8.33 -14.71 16.03
N ASP A 115 -9.59 -14.52 16.42
CA ASP A 115 -10.71 -14.21 15.51
C ASP A 115 -10.91 -12.70 15.35
N THR A 116 -9.86 -11.99 14.97
CA THR A 116 -9.87 -10.52 14.92
C THR A 116 -10.11 -10.03 13.49
N LYS A 117 -10.89 -8.96 13.35
CA LYS A 117 -10.95 -8.23 12.09
C LYS A 117 -9.84 -7.19 12.05
N VAL A 118 -9.12 -7.15 10.94
CA VAL A 118 -8.01 -6.21 10.69
C VAL A 118 -8.58 -4.93 10.11
N PRO A 119 -8.37 -3.76 10.74
CA PRO A 119 -8.75 -2.48 10.13
C PRO A 119 -7.83 -2.19 8.94
N VAL A 120 -8.42 -1.87 7.80
CA VAL A 120 -7.71 -1.62 6.55
C VAL A 120 -8.23 -0.35 5.91
N LEU A 121 -7.34 0.61 5.63
CA LEU A 121 -7.69 1.71 4.75
C LEU A 121 -7.57 1.23 3.32
N LYS A 122 -8.71 1.08 2.65
CA LYS A 122 -8.78 0.80 1.22
C LYS A 122 -8.83 2.10 0.44
N ILE A 123 -7.90 2.28 -0.49
CA ILE A 123 -7.86 3.43 -1.40
C ILE A 123 -8.04 2.90 -2.82
N SER A 124 -9.12 3.31 -3.47
CA SER A 124 -9.50 2.84 -4.80
C SER A 124 -9.50 3.98 -5.80
N ASP A 125 -9.01 3.75 -7.01
CA ASP A 125 -9.20 4.66 -8.13
C ASP A 125 -10.12 4.08 -9.20
N TYR A 126 -10.75 4.94 -9.97
CA TYR A 126 -11.68 4.59 -11.03
C TYR A 126 -11.51 5.55 -12.22
N ASN A 127 -11.91 5.08 -13.41
CA ASN A 127 -11.73 5.79 -14.66
C ASN A 127 -10.25 6.03 -15.01
N THR A 128 -9.40 5.15 -14.52
CA THR A 128 -7.94 5.12 -14.72
C THR A 128 -7.53 3.92 -15.59
N THR A 129 -6.27 3.84 -15.94
CA THR A 129 -5.73 2.72 -16.73
C THR A 129 -5.39 1.49 -15.91
N GLY A 130 -5.45 1.57 -14.57
CA GLY A 130 -4.79 0.64 -13.68
C GLY A 130 -3.25 0.73 -13.78
N LEU A 131 -2.54 -0.09 -13.01
CA LEU A 131 -1.08 -0.16 -13.02
C LEU A 131 -0.60 -1.08 -14.15
N ARG A 132 -0.32 -0.49 -15.31
CA ARG A 132 0.11 -1.23 -16.50
C ARG A 132 1.51 -1.84 -16.35
N GLY A 133 1.79 -2.88 -17.16
CA GLY A 133 3.09 -3.55 -17.21
C GLY A 133 3.33 -4.44 -16.00
N VAL A 134 2.31 -5.19 -15.59
CA VAL A 134 2.33 -6.06 -14.40
C VAL A 134 3.34 -7.20 -14.48
N LYS A 135 3.72 -7.59 -15.71
CA LYS A 135 4.72 -8.65 -15.98
C LYS A 135 6.08 -8.10 -16.42
N GLU A 136 6.24 -6.79 -16.47
CA GLU A 136 7.50 -6.15 -16.82
C GLU A 136 8.44 -6.16 -15.62
N GLU A 137 9.73 -6.37 -15.85
CA GLU A 137 10.74 -6.40 -14.78
C GLU A 137 11.06 -5.00 -14.26
N THR A 138 11.10 -4.00 -15.14
CA THR A 138 11.45 -2.61 -14.80
C THR A 138 10.68 -1.62 -15.67
N GLY A 139 10.61 -0.36 -15.22
CA GLY A 139 10.15 0.77 -16.03
C GLY A 139 8.64 0.83 -16.27
N SER A 140 7.85 -0.02 -15.65
CA SER A 140 6.39 0.00 -15.76
C SER A 140 5.73 0.78 -14.62
N ASN A 141 4.43 1.07 -14.76
CA ASN A 141 3.68 1.71 -13.68
C ASN A 141 3.59 0.78 -12.45
N TRP A 142 3.44 -0.52 -12.69
CA TRP A 142 3.40 -1.54 -11.64
C TRP A 142 4.73 -1.61 -10.89
N THR A 143 5.83 -1.85 -11.60
CA THR A 143 7.14 -2.00 -10.97
C THR A 143 7.57 -0.73 -10.25
N GLY A 144 7.33 0.44 -10.85
CA GLY A 144 7.65 1.73 -10.26
C GLY A 144 6.95 2.01 -8.94
N LEU A 145 5.68 1.59 -8.79
CA LEU A 145 4.95 1.77 -7.53
C LEU A 145 5.29 0.67 -6.51
N VAL A 146 5.26 -0.59 -6.92
CA VAL A 146 5.27 -1.73 -5.99
C VAL A 146 6.68 -2.23 -5.71
N ARG A 147 7.53 -2.36 -6.73
CA ARG A 147 8.79 -3.12 -6.65
C ARG A 147 10.05 -2.26 -6.57
N GLU A 148 10.13 -1.20 -7.34
CA GLU A 148 11.34 -0.37 -7.39
C GLU A 148 11.42 0.60 -6.21
N ARG A 149 12.65 0.89 -5.78
CA ARG A 149 12.94 1.98 -4.83
C ARG A 149 13.11 3.28 -5.52
N SER A 150 12.94 4.34 -5.45
CA SER A 150 13.37 5.62 -6.09
C SER A 150 13.09 5.76 -7.59
N ALA A 151 12.38 4.81 -8.23
CA ALA A 151 12.04 4.96 -9.64
C ALA A 151 10.83 5.88 -9.84
N THR A 152 10.93 6.78 -10.83
CA THR A 152 9.80 7.56 -11.34
C THR A 152 9.66 7.29 -12.83
N ASN A 153 8.55 6.70 -13.25
CA ASN A 153 8.26 6.44 -14.67
C ASN A 153 7.59 7.64 -15.36
N LYS A 154 7.77 8.84 -14.80
CA LYS A 154 7.16 10.05 -15.35
C LYS A 154 8.09 10.71 -16.37
N SER A 155 7.62 10.88 -17.61
CA SER A 155 8.24 11.75 -18.60
C SER A 155 8.40 13.16 -18.00
N ASN A 156 9.46 13.87 -18.38
CA ASN A 156 10.01 15.12 -17.84
C ASN A 156 9.06 16.29 -17.49
N ALA A 157 7.75 16.12 -17.54
CA ALA A 157 6.75 17.18 -17.31
C ALA A 157 5.96 17.05 -16.01
N SER A 158 6.14 15.99 -15.22
CA SER A 158 5.35 15.78 -13.98
C SER A 158 6.17 16.05 -12.71
N SER A 159 5.62 16.85 -11.82
CA SER A 159 6.22 17.36 -10.58
C SER A 159 6.37 16.33 -9.43
N GLY A 160 6.40 15.04 -9.73
CA GLY A 160 6.58 13.99 -8.72
C GLY A 160 8.03 13.93 -8.22
N ALA A 161 8.27 14.37 -6.99
CA ALA A 161 9.59 14.37 -6.39
C ALA A 161 10.11 12.96 -6.15
N PHE A 162 11.14 12.54 -6.86
CA PHE A 162 12.06 11.44 -6.53
C PHE A 162 11.48 10.05 -6.21
N GLY A 163 10.23 9.73 -6.61
CA GLY A 163 9.63 8.42 -6.36
C GLY A 163 9.38 8.08 -4.87
N VAL A 164 9.29 9.10 -4.02
CA VAL A 164 9.06 8.93 -2.58
C VAL A 164 7.57 8.84 -2.21
N GLY A 165 6.68 9.29 -3.08
CA GLY A 165 5.23 9.33 -2.83
C GLY A 165 4.61 7.99 -2.45
N LYS A 166 5.15 6.89 -2.99
CA LYS A 166 4.74 5.52 -2.65
C LYS A 166 4.91 5.14 -1.17
N PHE A 167 5.66 5.91 -0.40
CA PHE A 167 5.83 5.69 1.05
C PHE A 167 4.74 6.36 1.88
N ALA A 168 3.92 7.26 1.31
CA ALA A 168 2.87 7.96 2.05
C ALA A 168 1.88 7.02 2.76
N PRO A 169 1.39 5.92 2.16
CA PRO A 169 0.51 4.95 2.81
C PRO A 169 1.12 4.30 4.06
N TYR A 170 2.46 4.15 4.11
CA TYR A 170 3.15 3.50 5.23
C TYR A 170 3.13 4.31 6.54
N ASN A 171 2.72 5.57 6.51
CA ASN A 171 2.50 6.35 7.74
C ASN A 171 1.20 5.96 8.46
N PHE A 172 0.32 5.23 7.79
CA PHE A 172 -0.98 4.85 8.30
C PHE A 172 -1.11 3.36 8.62
N THR A 173 -0.04 2.58 8.55
CA THR A 173 -0.03 1.16 8.92
C THR A 173 0.75 0.92 10.21
N SER A 174 0.11 0.29 11.19
CA SER A 174 0.75 -0.15 12.42
C SER A 174 1.62 -1.40 12.24
N VAL A 175 1.45 -2.13 11.15
CA VAL A 175 2.19 -3.36 10.83
C VAL A 175 3.12 -3.22 9.62
N ARG A 176 3.35 -1.98 9.16
CA ARG A 176 4.28 -1.64 8.07
C ARG A 176 4.04 -2.38 6.77
N THR A 177 2.77 -2.70 6.47
CA THR A 177 2.41 -3.55 5.33
C THR A 177 1.29 -2.93 4.51
N VAL A 178 1.48 -2.92 3.20
CA VAL A 178 0.52 -2.43 2.20
C VAL A 178 0.35 -3.49 1.13
N LEU A 179 -0.91 -3.74 0.70
CA LEU A 179 -1.22 -4.62 -0.41
C LEU A 179 -1.70 -3.78 -1.60
N TYR A 180 -1.40 -4.25 -2.79
CA TYR A 180 -1.76 -3.62 -4.05
C TYR A 180 -2.53 -4.60 -4.91
N SER A 181 -3.66 -4.17 -5.46
CA SER A 181 -4.47 -4.95 -6.41
C SER A 181 -4.82 -4.07 -7.60
N THR A 182 -4.56 -4.53 -8.81
CA THR A 182 -4.87 -3.78 -10.02
C THR A 182 -5.56 -4.64 -11.06
N LYS A 183 -6.46 -4.01 -11.82
CA LYS A 183 -6.97 -4.50 -13.08
C LYS A 183 -6.70 -3.44 -14.14
N THR A 184 -5.93 -3.79 -15.16
CA THR A 184 -5.54 -2.84 -16.22
C THR A 184 -6.63 -2.74 -17.30
N ILE A 185 -6.54 -1.71 -18.15
CA ILE A 185 -7.40 -1.58 -19.34
C ILE A 185 -7.24 -2.75 -20.34
N ASN A 186 -6.18 -3.54 -20.22
CA ASN A 186 -5.93 -4.74 -21.02
C ASN A 186 -6.46 -6.02 -20.35
N ASP A 187 -7.30 -5.93 -19.33
CA ASP A 187 -7.78 -7.06 -18.52
C ASP A 187 -6.68 -7.89 -17.82
N GLU A 188 -5.50 -7.31 -17.61
CA GLU A 188 -4.46 -7.93 -16.81
C GLU A 188 -4.71 -7.67 -15.33
N TYR A 189 -4.45 -8.68 -14.50
CA TYR A 189 -4.57 -8.58 -13.05
C TYR A 189 -3.20 -8.73 -12.39
N ALA A 190 -3.00 -8.02 -11.28
CA ALA A 190 -1.88 -8.29 -10.39
C ALA A 190 -2.26 -7.95 -8.95
N PHE A 191 -1.85 -8.83 -8.03
CA PHE A 191 -1.95 -8.60 -6.59
C PHE A 191 -0.59 -8.88 -5.94
N GLN A 192 -0.12 -7.98 -5.10
CA GLN A 192 1.13 -8.16 -4.37
C GLN A 192 1.09 -7.40 -3.04
N GLY A 193 1.60 -8.02 -1.98
CA GLY A 193 1.85 -7.34 -0.72
C GLY A 193 3.30 -6.86 -0.65
N LYS A 194 3.52 -5.74 0.05
CA LYS A 194 4.85 -5.22 0.37
C LYS A 194 4.92 -4.81 1.83
N ALA A 195 5.86 -5.41 2.56
CA ALA A 195 6.19 -5.03 3.93
C ALA A 195 7.51 -4.27 3.95
N ILE A 196 7.58 -3.18 4.72
CA ILE A 196 8.81 -2.40 4.94
C ILE A 196 9.14 -2.45 6.43
N LEU A 197 9.89 -3.45 6.82
CA LEU A 197 10.28 -3.73 8.20
C LEU A 197 11.71 -3.26 8.49
N THR A 198 12.49 -4.10 9.16
CA THR A 198 13.92 -3.89 9.42
C THR A 198 14.71 -5.10 8.93
N THR A 199 16.04 -4.98 8.86
CA THR A 199 16.89 -6.15 8.78
C THR A 199 16.65 -7.05 10.00
N PHE A 200 16.56 -8.34 9.79
CA PHE A 200 16.42 -9.35 10.85
C PHE A 200 17.26 -10.57 10.56
N LYS A 201 17.35 -11.50 11.50
CA LYS A 201 18.12 -12.74 11.36
C LYS A 201 17.19 -13.95 11.25
N GLU A 202 17.44 -14.79 10.26
CA GLU A 202 16.72 -16.05 10.05
C GLU A 202 17.68 -17.10 9.47
N ASP A 203 17.66 -18.31 10.00
CA ASP A 203 18.53 -19.43 9.58
C ASP A 203 20.03 -19.06 9.53
N GLY A 204 20.46 -18.26 10.51
CA GLY A 204 21.83 -17.81 10.61
C GLY A 204 22.21 -16.67 9.66
N LYS A 205 21.32 -16.24 8.76
CA LYS A 205 21.55 -15.19 7.77
C LYS A 205 20.77 -13.91 8.09
N ASN A 206 21.33 -12.76 7.71
CA ASN A 206 20.59 -11.51 7.73
C ASN A 206 19.66 -11.44 6.51
N LYS A 207 18.43 -11.01 6.74
CA LYS A 207 17.39 -10.79 5.71
C LYS A 207 17.19 -9.31 5.45
N GLN A 208 16.79 -8.98 4.22
CA GLN A 208 16.45 -7.62 3.84
C GLN A 208 15.19 -7.13 4.59
N ASN A 209 15.10 -5.82 4.75
CA ASN A 209 13.99 -5.14 5.41
C ASN A 209 12.69 -5.09 4.58
N ILE A 210 12.78 -5.38 3.28
CA ILE A 210 11.62 -5.40 2.38
C ILE A 210 11.22 -6.83 2.11
N GLY A 211 9.96 -7.13 2.38
CA GLY A 211 9.31 -8.38 2.02
C GLY A 211 8.24 -8.19 0.96
N LEU A 212 8.10 -9.15 0.07
CA LEU A 212 7.03 -9.22 -0.91
C LEU A 212 6.17 -10.46 -0.66
N PHE A 213 4.85 -10.30 -0.73
CA PHE A 213 3.95 -11.45 -0.85
C PHE A 213 3.91 -11.83 -2.32
N ALA A 214 4.49 -12.96 -2.67
CA ALA A 214 4.80 -13.31 -4.05
C ALA A 214 4.89 -14.83 -4.24
N ASP A 215 4.94 -15.26 -5.51
CA ASP A 215 5.21 -16.65 -5.86
C ASP A 215 6.67 -17.02 -5.53
N LYS A 216 6.84 -17.95 -4.58
CA LYS A 216 8.16 -18.42 -4.14
C LYS A 216 8.88 -19.25 -5.19
N ASP A 217 8.14 -19.85 -6.10
CA ASP A 217 8.66 -20.72 -7.15
C ASP A 217 9.05 -19.94 -8.41
N SER A 218 8.72 -18.63 -8.47
CA SER A 218 9.16 -17.71 -9.51
C SER A 218 10.55 -17.14 -9.20
N GLU A 219 11.44 -17.08 -10.19
CA GLU A 219 12.77 -16.47 -10.07
C GLU A 219 12.70 -14.98 -9.71
N ASN A 220 11.63 -14.29 -10.11
CA ASN A 220 11.46 -12.86 -9.92
C ASN A 220 10.50 -12.50 -8.77
N PHE A 221 10.05 -13.48 -7.95
CA PHE A 221 9.02 -13.27 -6.93
C PHE A 221 7.77 -12.59 -7.51
N ASP A 222 7.17 -13.25 -8.50
CA ASP A 222 6.06 -12.70 -9.25
C ASP A 222 4.83 -12.44 -8.36
N ALA A 223 4.06 -11.45 -8.75
CA ALA A 223 2.76 -11.14 -8.17
C ALA A 223 1.74 -12.26 -8.47
N VAL A 224 0.63 -12.26 -7.75
CA VAL A 224 -0.53 -13.11 -8.08
C VAL A 224 -1.22 -12.52 -9.31
N PHE A 225 -1.18 -13.21 -10.43
CA PHE A 225 -1.77 -12.74 -11.71
C PHE A 225 -3.15 -13.35 -12.01
N ASP A 226 -3.49 -14.48 -11.42
CA ASP A 226 -4.82 -15.07 -11.58
C ASP A 226 -5.79 -14.47 -10.56
N VAL A 227 -6.84 -13.84 -11.05
CA VAL A 227 -7.88 -13.23 -10.20
C VAL A 227 -8.55 -14.24 -9.26
N ASN A 228 -8.59 -15.53 -9.64
CA ASN A 228 -9.16 -16.58 -8.81
C ASN A 228 -8.28 -16.92 -7.60
N ASP A 229 -6.99 -16.62 -7.66
CA ASP A 229 -6.02 -16.81 -6.59
C ASP A 229 -5.92 -15.62 -5.63
N ILE A 230 -6.72 -14.59 -5.84
CA ILE A 230 -6.82 -13.40 -4.97
C ILE A 230 -8.07 -13.53 -4.09
N ALA A 231 -7.95 -13.30 -2.79
CA ALA A 231 -9.11 -13.32 -1.88
C ALA A 231 -10.16 -12.29 -2.34
N PRO A 232 -11.48 -12.63 -2.28
CA PRO A 232 -12.54 -11.77 -2.84
C PRO A 232 -12.50 -10.33 -2.36
N VAL A 233 -12.16 -10.10 -1.10
CA VAL A 233 -12.05 -8.75 -0.51
C VAL A 233 -10.97 -7.90 -1.16
N PHE A 234 -9.94 -8.52 -1.75
CA PHE A 234 -8.81 -7.86 -2.43
C PHE A 234 -8.91 -7.88 -3.94
N ARG A 235 -9.94 -8.53 -4.51
CA ARG A 235 -10.13 -8.56 -5.97
C ARG A 235 -10.58 -7.22 -6.51
N ARG A 236 -9.89 -6.78 -7.53
CA ARG A 236 -10.35 -5.65 -8.33
C ARG A 236 -11.30 -6.13 -9.43
N THR A 237 -12.51 -5.58 -9.49
CA THR A 237 -13.52 -5.93 -10.49
C THR A 237 -13.56 -4.95 -11.66
N GLU A 238 -13.38 -3.68 -11.39
CA GLU A 238 -13.32 -2.60 -12.38
C GLU A 238 -11.87 -2.23 -12.71
N THR A 239 -11.63 -1.68 -13.89
CA THR A 239 -10.30 -1.14 -14.24
C THR A 239 -9.87 -0.07 -13.24
N GLY A 240 -8.63 -0.16 -12.78
CA GLY A 240 -8.06 0.73 -11.77
C GLY A 240 -7.20 -0.01 -10.75
N THR A 241 -6.89 0.65 -9.65
CA THR A 241 -6.02 0.13 -8.60
C THR A 241 -6.67 0.28 -7.23
N ASP A 242 -6.49 -0.72 -6.39
CA ASP A 242 -6.76 -0.68 -4.96
C ASP A 242 -5.44 -0.76 -4.18
N ILE A 243 -5.29 0.10 -3.19
CA ILE A 243 -4.21 0.08 -2.21
C ILE A 243 -4.85 -0.24 -0.86
N PHE A 244 -4.35 -1.27 -0.17
CA PHE A 244 -4.85 -1.69 1.14
C PHE A 244 -3.78 -1.48 2.20
N VAL A 245 -4.01 -0.57 3.13
CA VAL A 245 -3.10 -0.23 4.23
C VAL A 245 -3.50 -1.05 5.45
N LEU A 246 -2.75 -2.11 5.75
CA LEU A 246 -3.09 -3.05 6.83
C LEU A 246 -2.83 -2.46 8.22
N GLY A 247 -3.70 -2.80 9.17
CA GLY A 247 -3.62 -2.29 10.53
C GLY A 247 -3.69 -0.76 10.56
N PHE A 248 -4.69 -0.20 9.88
CA PHE A 248 -4.85 1.25 9.72
C PHE A 248 -4.86 1.97 11.07
N VAL A 249 -4.01 2.97 11.20
CA VAL A 249 -3.90 3.85 12.36
C VAL A 249 -4.38 5.23 11.99
N LYS A 250 -5.32 5.75 12.76
CA LYS A 250 -5.78 7.13 12.70
C LYS A 250 -4.89 7.94 13.65
N GLU A 251 -4.35 9.08 13.22
CA GLU A 251 -3.61 9.99 14.13
C GLU A 251 -4.54 10.64 15.16
N ASP A 252 -5.79 10.85 14.75
CA ASP A 252 -6.87 11.34 15.60
C ASP A 252 -8.13 10.55 15.23
N GLU A 253 -8.61 9.71 16.14
CA GLU A 253 -9.65 8.71 15.87
C GLU A 253 -10.93 9.33 15.33
N ASP A 254 -11.29 10.54 15.77
CA ASP A 254 -12.58 11.16 15.45
C ASP A 254 -12.57 12.05 14.20
N THR A 255 -11.40 12.42 13.66
CA THR A 255 -11.29 13.46 12.63
C THR A 255 -10.59 13.05 11.33
N TRP A 256 -10.21 11.78 11.18
CA TRP A 256 -9.43 11.36 10.01
C TRP A 256 -10.16 11.61 8.67
N VAL A 257 -11.49 11.46 8.64
CA VAL A 257 -12.31 11.71 7.44
C VAL A 257 -12.26 13.19 7.08
N GLU A 258 -12.46 14.07 8.06
CA GLU A 258 -12.42 15.52 7.88
C GLU A 258 -11.01 16.02 7.52
N GLN A 259 -9.98 15.54 8.20
CA GLN A 259 -8.58 15.92 7.91
C GLN A 259 -8.17 15.50 6.49
N SER A 260 -8.61 14.31 6.07
CA SER A 260 -8.40 13.84 4.70
C SER A 260 -9.16 14.71 3.69
N ALA A 261 -10.43 15.05 3.97
CA ALA A 261 -11.24 15.91 3.09
C ALA A 261 -10.64 17.31 2.94
N ILE A 262 -10.20 17.93 4.05
CA ILE A 262 -9.51 19.22 4.03
C ILE A 262 -8.25 19.14 3.17
N SER A 263 -7.46 18.07 3.33
CA SER A 263 -6.23 17.86 2.57
C SER A 263 -6.49 17.68 1.07
N VAL A 264 -7.56 17.00 0.71
CA VAL A 264 -8.01 16.86 -0.69
C VAL A 264 -8.36 18.22 -1.29
N ILE A 265 -9.16 19.02 -0.58
CA ILE A 265 -9.57 20.33 -1.06
C ILE A 265 -8.37 21.27 -1.20
N GLU A 266 -7.45 21.30 -0.22
CA GLU A 266 -6.26 22.18 -0.27
C GLU A 266 -5.41 21.95 -1.54
N TYR A 267 -5.25 20.71 -1.98
CA TYR A 267 -4.35 20.40 -3.10
C TYR A 267 -5.06 20.24 -4.45
N PHE A 268 -6.34 19.86 -4.45
CA PHE A 268 -7.05 19.48 -5.67
C PHE A 268 -8.30 20.29 -5.94
N PHE A 269 -8.53 21.41 -5.22
CA PHE A 269 -9.68 22.28 -5.42
C PHE A 269 -9.94 22.61 -6.89
N TYR A 270 -8.89 22.97 -7.64
CA TYR A 270 -9.05 23.34 -9.05
C TYR A 270 -9.49 22.15 -9.93
N SER A 271 -8.94 20.97 -9.71
CA SER A 271 -9.33 19.75 -10.44
C SER A 271 -10.77 19.36 -10.15
N ILE A 272 -11.21 19.49 -8.90
CA ILE A 272 -12.57 19.24 -8.46
C ILE A 272 -13.51 20.27 -9.08
N TYR A 273 -13.21 21.57 -8.93
CA TYR A 273 -14.01 22.67 -9.52
C TYR A 273 -14.17 22.54 -11.04
N ARG A 274 -13.19 21.99 -11.74
CA ARG A 274 -13.24 21.72 -13.17
C ARG A 274 -13.96 20.41 -13.54
N GLY A 275 -14.51 19.69 -12.56
CA GLY A 275 -15.16 18.40 -12.78
C GLY A 275 -14.21 17.32 -13.33
N LYS A 276 -12.92 17.38 -12.99
CA LYS A 276 -11.89 16.41 -13.44
C LYS A 276 -11.56 15.35 -12.39
N LEU A 277 -11.91 15.60 -11.14
CA LEU A 277 -11.66 14.71 -10.01
C LEU A 277 -12.86 14.70 -9.06
N GLU A 278 -13.26 13.53 -8.64
CA GLU A 278 -14.23 13.28 -7.57
C GLU A 278 -13.56 12.42 -6.48
N VAL A 279 -13.84 12.73 -5.22
CA VAL A 279 -13.27 11.98 -4.10
C VAL A 279 -14.34 11.64 -3.09
N GLU A 280 -14.41 10.37 -2.68
CA GLU A 280 -15.21 9.89 -1.57
C GLU A 280 -14.29 9.46 -0.43
N ILE A 281 -14.62 9.88 0.80
CA ILE A 281 -13.90 9.47 2.02
C ILE A 281 -14.94 8.99 3.01
N ARG A 282 -14.80 7.76 3.52
CA ARG A 282 -15.78 7.21 4.44
C ARG A 282 -15.19 6.22 5.46
N ASP A 283 -15.87 6.13 6.57
CA ASP A 283 -15.80 5.02 7.52
C ASP A 283 -17.23 4.51 7.85
N GLU A 284 -17.40 3.83 8.97
CA GLU A 284 -18.70 3.29 9.38
C GLU A 284 -19.71 4.39 9.78
N GLU A 285 -19.23 5.54 10.26
CA GLU A 285 -20.06 6.61 10.84
C GLU A 285 -20.19 7.82 9.90
N LYS A 286 -19.15 8.11 9.11
CA LYS A 286 -19.03 9.33 8.34
C LYS A 286 -18.77 9.05 6.86
N ARG A 287 -19.39 9.86 6.02
CA ARG A 287 -19.15 9.88 4.57
C ARG A 287 -19.07 11.31 4.08
N VAL A 288 -18.00 11.62 3.38
CA VAL A 288 -17.80 12.91 2.70
C VAL A 288 -17.60 12.66 1.22
N GLU A 289 -18.40 13.30 0.38
CA GLU A 289 -18.24 13.34 -1.06
C GLU A 289 -17.76 14.73 -1.47
N ILE A 290 -16.69 14.80 -2.26
CA ILE A 290 -16.09 16.04 -2.75
C ILE A 290 -16.16 16.00 -4.27
N THR A 291 -17.11 16.76 -4.81
CA THR A 291 -17.43 16.85 -6.24
C THR A 291 -17.52 18.31 -6.65
N GLN A 292 -17.73 18.56 -7.98
CA GLN A 292 -17.96 19.90 -8.53
C GLN A 292 -19.16 20.60 -7.90
#